data_be27066c08c7774745781e25536a5e4c
#
_entry.id   be27066c08c7774745781e25536a5e4c
#
_cell.length_a   1.000
_cell.length_b   1.000
_cell.length_c   1.000
_cell.angle_alpha   90.00
_cell.angle_beta   90.00
_cell.angle_gamma   90.00
#
_symmetry.space_group_name_H-M   'P 1'
#
loop_
_entity.id
_entity.type
_entity.pdbx_description
1 polymer ?
#
loop_
_entity_poly.entity_id
_entity_poly.type
_entity_poly.pdbx_seq_one_letter_code
_entity_poly.pdbx_strand_id
1 'polypeptide(L)'
;KNINVKFPLGTFTCVTGVSGSGKSTLINQILTRILYQSVYNSKEKPGKYKSVKGLENIDKIVHISQSPIGRTPRSNPATYIGLFTYIRELFAQTPEAKQQGYKPGRFSFNVKGGRCEACEGDGIVQIEMHFLADVYIPCEACAGKRYNHETQDVRYKGKKIYNVQEKTSLKSQALLIWAMK
;
A
#
# COMPACT_ATOMS: atom_id res chain seq x y z
N LYS A 1 6.06 -30.22 17.59
CA LYS A 1 7.39 -30.83 17.86
C LYS A 1 8.19 -29.83 18.69
N ASN A 2 8.85 -30.31 19.73
CA ASN A 2 9.74 -29.48 20.53
C ASN A 2 11.03 -29.23 19.74
N ILE A 3 11.25 -27.97 19.34
CA ILE A 3 12.46 -27.54 18.63
C ILE A 3 13.13 -26.42 19.42
N ASN A 4 14.46 -26.40 19.38
CA ASN A 4 15.27 -25.28 19.88
C ASN A 4 15.88 -24.56 18.67
N VAL A 5 15.68 -23.25 18.57
CA VAL A 5 16.16 -22.45 17.45
C VAL A 5 16.94 -21.26 18.00
N LYS A 6 18.05 -20.90 17.35
CA LYS A 6 18.84 -19.71 17.65
C LYS A 6 18.82 -18.79 16.43
N PHE A 7 18.54 -17.52 16.64
CA PHE A 7 18.62 -16.48 15.63
C PHE A 7 19.78 -15.55 15.99
N PRO A 8 20.92 -15.62 15.30
CA PRO A 8 22.03 -14.72 15.58
C PRO A 8 21.64 -13.28 15.19
N LEU A 9 21.92 -12.32 16.09
CA LEU A 9 21.68 -10.89 15.83
C LEU A 9 22.80 -10.32 14.97
N GLY A 10 22.49 -9.24 14.24
CA GLY A 10 23.45 -8.57 13.35
C GLY A 10 23.81 -9.35 12.08
N THR A 11 23.09 -10.44 11.77
CA THR A 11 23.35 -11.27 10.59
C THR A 11 22.10 -11.43 9.73
N PHE A 12 22.31 -11.76 8.46
CA PHE A 12 21.21 -12.20 7.60
C PHE A 12 20.90 -13.67 7.86
N THR A 13 19.70 -13.96 8.34
CA THR A 13 19.23 -15.33 8.62
C THR A 13 18.11 -15.71 7.66
N CYS A 14 18.29 -16.80 6.92
CA CYS A 14 17.27 -17.33 6.00
C CYS A 14 16.65 -18.62 6.58
N VAL A 15 15.31 -18.67 6.62
CA VAL A 15 14.55 -19.84 7.07
C VAL A 15 13.94 -20.54 5.86
N THR A 16 14.48 -21.70 5.48
CA THR A 16 14.07 -22.48 4.30
C THR A 16 13.40 -23.78 4.68
N GLY A 17 12.76 -24.43 3.74
CA GLY A 17 12.12 -25.73 3.89
C GLY A 17 10.86 -25.87 3.02
N VAL A 18 10.35 -27.09 2.93
CA VAL A 18 9.15 -27.42 2.15
C VAL A 18 7.90 -26.70 2.66
N SER A 19 6.88 -26.59 1.83
CA SER A 19 5.57 -26.08 2.27
C SER A 19 5.02 -26.92 3.42
N GLY A 20 4.38 -26.28 4.40
CA GLY A 20 3.84 -26.98 5.59
C GLY A 20 4.87 -27.37 6.67
N SER A 21 6.17 -27.11 6.48
CA SER A 21 7.21 -27.46 7.49
C SER A 21 7.16 -26.63 8.78
N GLY A 22 6.28 -25.62 8.87
CA GLY A 22 6.12 -24.79 10.07
C GLY A 22 6.94 -23.52 10.10
N LYS A 23 7.58 -23.09 9.00
CA LYS A 23 8.35 -21.83 8.90
C LYS A 23 7.53 -20.62 9.34
N SER A 24 6.35 -20.44 8.75
CA SER A 24 5.46 -19.32 9.06
C SER A 24 4.91 -19.40 10.49
N THR A 25 4.70 -20.62 11.01
CA THR A 25 4.31 -20.80 12.41
C THR A 25 5.42 -20.34 13.34
N LEU A 26 6.66 -20.74 13.08
CA LEU A 26 7.81 -20.36 13.90
C LEU A 26 8.04 -18.83 13.84
N ILE A 27 8.09 -18.26 12.63
CA ILE A 27 8.42 -16.83 12.45
C ILE A 27 7.21 -15.93 12.79
N ASN A 28 6.07 -16.10 12.10
CA ASN A 28 4.96 -15.16 12.21
C ASN A 28 4.09 -15.38 13.44
N GLN A 29 3.81 -16.64 13.79
CA GLN A 29 2.88 -16.94 14.89
C GLN A 29 3.56 -17.02 16.26
N ILE A 30 4.86 -17.32 16.32
CA ILE A 30 5.59 -17.44 17.59
C ILE A 30 6.55 -16.28 17.73
N LEU A 31 7.63 -16.23 16.96
CA LEU A 31 8.72 -15.25 17.15
C LEU A 31 8.22 -13.81 17.02
N THR A 32 7.58 -13.47 15.93
CA THR A 32 7.09 -12.09 15.68
C THR A 32 6.15 -11.63 16.80
N ARG A 33 5.21 -12.47 17.22
CA ARG A 33 4.26 -12.09 18.28
C ARG A 33 4.92 -11.92 19.64
N ILE A 34 5.91 -12.76 19.99
CA ILE A 34 6.69 -12.60 21.23
C ILE A 34 7.45 -11.27 21.19
N LEU A 35 8.10 -10.97 20.08
CA LEU A 35 8.83 -9.72 19.91
C LEU A 35 7.90 -8.50 20.02
N TYR A 36 6.71 -8.54 19.36
CA TYR A 36 5.73 -7.46 19.47
C TYR A 36 5.18 -7.29 20.89
N GLN A 37 5.03 -8.37 21.65
CA GLN A 37 4.68 -8.26 23.06
C GLN A 37 5.79 -7.61 23.88
N SER A 38 7.04 -8.00 23.65
CA SER A 38 8.18 -7.47 24.40
C SER A 38 8.46 -6.00 24.10
N VAL A 39 8.46 -5.60 22.81
CA VAL A 39 8.86 -4.25 22.39
C VAL A 39 7.71 -3.26 22.40
N TYR A 40 6.50 -3.71 22.00
CA TYR A 40 5.34 -2.81 21.77
C TYR A 40 4.14 -3.11 22.67
N ASN A 41 4.27 -4.00 23.66
CA ASN A 41 3.16 -4.41 24.55
C ASN A 41 1.91 -4.88 23.80
N SER A 42 2.10 -5.56 22.66
CA SER A 42 0.99 -6.07 21.85
C SER A 42 0.13 -7.08 22.62
N LYS A 43 -1.19 -7.02 22.44
CA LYS A 43 -2.15 -7.95 23.05
C LYS A 43 -2.27 -9.29 22.32
N GLU A 44 -1.65 -9.43 21.14
CA GLU A 44 -1.69 -10.67 20.37
C GLU A 44 -0.93 -11.79 21.08
N LYS A 45 -1.62 -12.90 21.33
CA LYS A 45 -1.02 -14.06 21.97
C LYS A 45 -0.14 -14.83 20.98
N PRO A 46 1.12 -15.13 21.32
CA PRO A 46 1.98 -16.00 20.53
C PRO A 46 1.49 -17.44 20.57
N GLY A 47 1.90 -18.24 19.59
CA GLY A 47 1.74 -19.68 19.64
C GLY A 47 2.46 -20.31 20.83
N LYS A 48 2.19 -21.57 21.12
CA LYS A 48 2.80 -22.28 22.26
C LYS A 48 4.33 -22.32 22.13
N TYR A 49 5.02 -21.83 23.17
CA TYR A 49 6.47 -21.89 23.30
C TYR A 49 6.85 -22.14 24.76
N LYS A 50 8.06 -22.58 25.02
CA LYS A 50 8.55 -22.87 26.36
C LYS A 50 9.25 -21.66 26.98
N SER A 51 10.21 -21.10 26.29
CA SER A 51 10.98 -19.92 26.74
C SER A 51 11.67 -19.24 25.54
N VAL A 52 11.94 -17.95 25.68
CA VAL A 52 12.77 -17.15 24.75
C VAL A 52 13.75 -16.35 25.58
N LYS A 53 14.96 -16.19 25.08
CA LYS A 53 16.04 -15.40 25.71
C LYS A 53 16.59 -14.41 24.70
N GLY A 54 17.14 -13.29 25.16
CA GLY A 54 17.79 -12.29 24.29
C GLY A 54 16.84 -11.23 23.75
N LEU A 55 15.62 -11.12 24.29
CA LEU A 55 14.65 -10.09 23.87
C LEU A 55 15.11 -8.68 24.24
N GLU A 56 15.91 -8.57 25.28
CA GLU A 56 16.52 -7.33 25.77
C GLU A 56 17.50 -6.68 24.79
N ASN A 57 17.94 -7.43 23.79
CA ASN A 57 18.86 -6.93 22.75
C ASN A 57 18.13 -6.40 21.51
N ILE A 58 16.80 -6.25 21.56
CA ILE A 58 15.97 -5.84 20.41
C ILE A 58 15.15 -4.61 20.78
N ASP A 59 15.47 -3.48 20.16
CA ASP A 59 14.79 -2.21 20.40
C ASP A 59 13.62 -1.96 19.46
N LYS A 60 13.69 -2.50 18.23
CA LYS A 60 12.72 -2.24 17.19
C LYS A 60 12.52 -3.43 16.25
N ILE A 61 11.30 -3.59 15.78
CA ILE A 61 10.93 -4.63 14.83
C ILE A 61 10.31 -3.99 13.60
N VAL A 62 10.78 -4.41 12.41
CA VAL A 62 10.16 -4.08 11.14
C VAL A 62 9.63 -5.37 10.53
N HIS A 63 8.32 -5.53 10.54
CA HIS A 63 7.66 -6.69 9.94
C HIS A 63 7.20 -6.37 8.51
N ILE A 64 7.78 -7.07 7.54
CA ILE A 64 7.39 -6.95 6.13
C ILE A 64 6.53 -8.17 5.80
N SER A 65 5.26 -7.95 5.46
CA SER A 65 4.34 -8.99 5.05
C SER A 65 4.08 -8.95 3.55
N GLN A 66 3.65 -10.08 2.99
CA GLN A 66 3.20 -10.18 1.59
C GLN A 66 1.70 -9.83 1.44
N SER A 67 1.05 -9.41 2.52
CA SER A 67 -0.34 -8.99 2.48
C SER A 67 -0.51 -7.76 1.59
N PRO A 68 -1.58 -7.70 0.80
CA PRO A 68 -1.85 -6.51 -0.01
C PRO A 68 -2.04 -5.27 0.89
N ILE A 69 -1.60 -4.10 0.42
CA ILE A 69 -1.65 -2.82 1.13
C ILE A 69 -3.09 -2.39 1.48
N GLY A 70 -4.08 -3.04 0.91
CA GLY A 70 -5.48 -2.83 1.19
C GLY A 70 -6.34 -3.77 0.36
N ARG A 71 -7.62 -3.80 0.68
CA ARG A 71 -8.59 -4.70 0.03
C ARG A 71 -9.43 -4.01 -1.03
N THR A 72 -9.20 -2.74 -1.29
CA THR A 72 -9.98 -1.95 -2.24
C THR A 72 -9.13 -1.50 -3.41
N PRO A 73 -9.71 -1.29 -4.61
CA PRO A 73 -9.01 -0.74 -5.77
C PRO A 73 -8.36 0.62 -5.50
N ARG A 74 -8.82 1.35 -4.48
CA ARG A 74 -8.31 2.67 -4.07
C ARG A 74 -7.00 2.59 -3.28
N SER A 75 -6.66 1.41 -2.77
CA SER A 75 -5.44 1.21 -1.99
C SER A 75 -4.22 1.14 -2.91
N ASN A 76 -3.28 2.06 -2.72
CA ASN A 76 -2.01 2.06 -3.44
C ASN A 76 -0.88 2.55 -2.51
N PRO A 77 0.40 2.26 -2.84
CA PRO A 77 1.54 2.63 -2.00
C PRO A 77 1.60 4.11 -1.67
N ALA A 78 1.32 5.00 -2.63
CA ALA A 78 1.41 6.44 -2.42
C ALA A 78 0.37 6.98 -1.43
N THR A 79 -0.85 6.42 -1.43
CA THR A 79 -1.87 6.76 -0.44
C THR A 79 -1.51 6.21 0.94
N TYR A 80 -0.97 5.00 1.00
CA TYR A 80 -0.60 4.35 2.25
C TYR A 80 0.48 5.13 3.02
N ILE A 81 1.52 5.60 2.33
CA ILE A 81 2.61 6.39 2.93
C ILE A 81 2.32 7.90 3.02
N GLY A 82 1.12 8.35 2.64
CA GLY A 82 0.74 9.77 2.67
C GLY A 82 1.32 10.64 1.55
N LEU A 83 2.16 10.10 0.67
CA LEU A 83 2.81 10.85 -0.42
C LEU A 83 1.80 11.48 -1.38
N PHE A 84 0.65 10.85 -1.56
CA PHE A 84 -0.38 11.32 -2.49
C PHE A 84 -0.96 12.69 -2.09
N THR A 85 -0.88 13.07 -0.82
CA THR A 85 -1.28 14.41 -0.34
C THR A 85 -0.40 15.50 -0.97
N TYR A 86 0.91 15.33 -0.92
CA TYR A 86 1.86 16.26 -1.55
C TYR A 86 1.71 16.32 -3.07
N ILE A 87 1.45 15.19 -3.72
CA ILE A 87 1.19 15.15 -5.16
C ILE A 87 -0.05 16.00 -5.52
N ARG A 88 -1.13 15.90 -4.77
CA ARG A 88 -2.34 16.69 -4.98
C ARG A 88 -2.08 18.19 -4.82
N GLU A 89 -1.30 18.58 -3.83
CA GLU A 89 -0.89 19.96 -3.60
C GLU A 89 -0.07 20.51 -4.77
N LEU A 90 0.89 19.74 -5.28
CA LEU A 90 1.68 20.10 -6.46
C LEU A 90 0.81 20.33 -7.70
N PHE A 91 -0.17 19.47 -7.96
CA PHE A 91 -1.09 19.65 -9.08
C PHE A 91 -1.99 20.86 -8.90
N ALA A 92 -2.44 21.17 -7.68
CA ALA A 92 -3.24 22.35 -7.39
C ALA A 92 -2.46 23.66 -7.55
N GLN A 93 -1.14 23.62 -7.52
CA GLN A 93 -0.27 24.79 -7.71
C GLN A 93 0.03 25.09 -9.18
N THR A 94 -0.34 24.22 -10.11
CA THR A 94 -0.11 24.46 -11.55
C THR A 94 -0.89 25.66 -12.04
N PRO A 95 -0.42 26.39 -13.07
CA PRO A 95 -1.12 27.53 -13.65
C PRO A 95 -2.55 27.18 -14.09
N GLU A 96 -2.72 26.04 -14.75
CA GLU A 96 -4.01 25.57 -15.25
C GLU A 96 -4.99 25.29 -14.09
N ALA A 97 -4.52 24.65 -13.02
CA ALA A 97 -5.35 24.39 -11.84
C ALA A 97 -5.78 25.68 -11.15
N LYS A 98 -4.88 26.66 -11.04
CA LYS A 98 -5.18 27.98 -10.46
C LYS A 98 -6.19 28.76 -11.29
N GLN A 99 -6.06 28.78 -12.62
CA GLN A 99 -7.01 29.41 -13.53
C GLN A 99 -8.42 28.84 -13.39
N GLN A 100 -8.53 27.53 -13.15
CA GLN A 100 -9.80 26.83 -12.97
C GLN A 100 -10.29 26.85 -11.51
N GLY A 101 -9.53 27.42 -10.57
CA GLY A 101 -9.87 27.45 -9.15
C GLY A 101 -9.81 26.06 -8.48
N TYR A 102 -9.04 25.12 -9.02
CA TYR A 102 -8.96 23.75 -8.51
C TYR A 102 -8.13 23.69 -7.24
N LYS A 103 -8.76 23.17 -6.17
CA LYS A 103 -8.11 22.91 -4.89
C LYS A 103 -7.52 21.49 -4.86
N PRO A 104 -6.62 21.15 -3.92
CA PRO A 104 -6.02 19.80 -3.81
C PRO A 104 -7.03 18.66 -3.76
N GLY A 105 -8.24 18.89 -3.22
CA GLY A 105 -9.34 17.92 -3.22
C GLY A 105 -9.81 17.50 -4.61
N ARG A 106 -9.70 18.38 -5.62
CA ARG A 106 -10.03 18.05 -7.01
C ARG A 106 -9.17 16.92 -7.57
N PHE A 107 -7.94 16.81 -7.11
CA PHE A 107 -6.97 15.79 -7.51
C PHE A 107 -7.04 14.53 -6.65
N SER A 108 -8.12 14.35 -5.87
CA SER A 108 -8.39 13.13 -5.12
C SER A 108 -9.37 12.23 -5.89
N PHE A 109 -9.02 10.97 -6.07
CA PHE A 109 -9.93 9.98 -6.65
C PHE A 109 -10.98 9.47 -5.64
N ASN A 110 -10.90 9.88 -4.37
CA ASN A 110 -11.86 9.52 -3.32
C ASN A 110 -12.94 10.58 -3.10
N VAL A 111 -12.75 11.80 -3.63
CA VAL A 111 -13.63 12.95 -3.38
C VAL A 111 -14.38 13.32 -4.65
N LYS A 112 -15.67 13.62 -4.53
CA LYS A 112 -16.50 14.12 -5.64
C LYS A 112 -15.91 15.39 -6.24
N GLY A 113 -16.15 15.60 -7.53
CA GLY A 113 -15.73 16.78 -8.27
C GLY A 113 -14.56 16.55 -9.22
N GLY A 114 -13.53 15.80 -8.82
CA GLY A 114 -12.39 15.48 -9.68
C GLY A 114 -12.30 14.02 -10.10
N ARG A 115 -12.94 13.12 -9.36
CA ARG A 115 -13.00 11.70 -9.68
C ARG A 115 -13.96 11.40 -10.85
N CYS A 116 -13.77 10.28 -11.48
CA CYS A 116 -14.77 9.72 -12.40
C CYS A 116 -16.00 9.28 -11.59
N GLU A 117 -17.16 9.83 -11.87
CA GLU A 117 -18.38 9.48 -11.12
C GLU A 117 -18.96 8.12 -11.56
N ALA A 118 -18.67 7.64 -12.79
CA ALA A 118 -19.14 6.34 -13.25
C ALA A 118 -18.54 5.16 -12.45
N CYS A 119 -17.27 5.25 -12.06
CA CYS A 119 -16.61 4.24 -11.23
C CYS A 119 -16.27 4.76 -9.83
N GLU A 120 -16.77 5.93 -9.48
CA GLU A 120 -16.51 6.59 -8.21
C GLU A 120 -15.02 6.72 -7.82
N GLY A 121 -14.13 6.73 -8.81
CA GLY A 121 -12.68 6.81 -8.63
C GLY A 121 -11.97 5.47 -8.49
N ASP A 122 -12.65 4.34 -8.62
CA ASP A 122 -12.04 3.01 -8.55
C ASP A 122 -11.24 2.67 -9.81
N GLY A 123 -11.59 3.29 -10.95
CA GLY A 123 -10.98 3.01 -12.25
C GLY A 123 -11.44 1.70 -12.87
N ILE A 124 -12.14 0.86 -12.11
CA ILE A 124 -12.72 -0.42 -12.52
C ILE A 124 -14.18 -0.47 -12.12
N VAL A 125 -14.94 -1.32 -12.81
CA VAL A 125 -16.34 -1.64 -12.48
C VAL A 125 -16.38 -3.12 -12.15
N GLN A 126 -16.99 -3.46 -11.03
CA GLN A 126 -17.25 -4.82 -10.61
C GLN A 126 -18.56 -5.29 -11.23
N ILE A 127 -18.50 -6.42 -11.91
CA ILE A 127 -19.70 -7.13 -12.40
C ILE A 127 -19.91 -8.32 -11.49
N GLU A 128 -20.97 -8.24 -10.68
CA GLU A 128 -21.34 -9.32 -9.78
C GLU A 128 -21.93 -10.49 -10.56
N MET A 129 -21.44 -11.68 -10.31
CA MET A 129 -21.93 -12.93 -10.90
C MET A 129 -22.44 -13.85 -9.79
N HIS A 130 -23.74 -14.15 -9.80
CA HIS A 130 -24.41 -14.90 -8.71
C HIS A 130 -23.79 -16.27 -8.39
N PHE A 131 -23.15 -16.94 -9.34
CA PHE A 131 -22.60 -18.31 -9.17
C PHE A 131 -21.12 -18.43 -9.52
N LEU A 132 -20.48 -17.34 -9.96
CA LEU A 132 -19.06 -17.27 -10.35
C LEU A 132 -18.36 -16.17 -9.57
N ALA A 133 -17.03 -16.16 -9.62
CA ALA A 133 -16.26 -15.05 -9.08
C ALA A 133 -16.55 -13.75 -9.83
N ASP A 134 -16.65 -12.66 -9.10
CA ASP A 134 -16.88 -11.33 -9.68
C ASP A 134 -15.80 -10.97 -10.70
N VAL A 135 -16.23 -10.34 -11.79
CA VAL A 135 -15.32 -9.86 -12.84
C VAL A 135 -15.10 -8.36 -12.69
N TYR A 136 -13.85 -7.95 -12.75
CA TYR A 136 -13.45 -6.55 -12.70
C TYR A 136 -12.99 -6.09 -14.08
N ILE A 137 -13.67 -5.10 -14.64
CA ILE A 137 -13.33 -4.52 -15.93
C ILE A 137 -12.91 -3.05 -15.78
N PRO A 138 -11.99 -2.53 -16.62
CA PRO A 138 -11.69 -1.11 -16.65
C PRO A 138 -12.94 -0.28 -16.89
N CYS A 139 -13.12 0.80 -16.16
CA CYS A 139 -14.23 1.72 -16.36
C CYS A 139 -14.14 2.37 -17.74
N GLU A 140 -15.14 2.22 -18.59
CA GLU A 140 -15.18 2.78 -19.95
C GLU A 140 -15.15 4.31 -19.94
N ALA A 141 -15.88 4.95 -19.03
CA ALA A 141 -15.98 6.41 -18.97
C ALA A 141 -14.65 7.11 -18.69
N CYS A 142 -13.74 6.51 -17.91
CA CYS A 142 -12.43 7.07 -17.64
C CYS A 142 -11.27 6.23 -18.18
N ALA A 143 -11.54 5.15 -18.88
CA ALA A 143 -10.54 4.20 -19.38
C ALA A 143 -9.55 3.76 -18.30
N GLY A 144 -10.04 3.47 -17.09
CA GLY A 144 -9.24 3.06 -15.93
C GLY A 144 -8.50 4.19 -15.22
N LYS A 145 -8.60 5.45 -15.67
CA LYS A 145 -7.77 6.58 -15.17
C LYS A 145 -8.28 7.22 -13.89
N ARG A 146 -9.46 6.85 -13.38
CA ARG A 146 -10.05 7.25 -12.09
C ARG A 146 -10.55 8.69 -11.98
N TYR A 147 -10.16 9.59 -12.87
CA TYR A 147 -10.52 11.01 -12.86
C TYR A 147 -11.43 11.37 -14.00
N ASN A 148 -12.19 12.45 -13.84
CA ASN A 148 -12.96 13.03 -14.92
C ASN A 148 -12.02 13.74 -15.93
N HIS A 149 -12.58 14.08 -17.10
CA HIS A 149 -11.83 14.64 -18.22
C HIS A 149 -11.11 15.94 -17.85
N GLU A 150 -11.83 16.86 -17.20
CA GLU A 150 -11.33 18.17 -16.81
C GLU A 150 -10.11 18.08 -15.85
N THR A 151 -10.17 17.17 -14.86
CA THR A 151 -9.04 16.96 -13.95
C THR A 151 -7.84 16.35 -14.66
N GLN A 152 -8.08 15.54 -15.69
CA GLN A 152 -7.01 14.93 -16.49
C GLN A 152 -6.32 15.93 -17.44
N ASP A 153 -6.90 17.07 -17.73
CA ASP A 153 -6.29 18.09 -18.60
C ASP A 153 -5.18 18.86 -17.90
N VAL A 154 -5.22 18.95 -16.58
CA VAL A 154 -4.15 19.57 -15.78
C VAL A 154 -2.87 18.74 -15.84
N ARG A 155 -1.75 19.41 -16.11
CA ARG A 155 -0.44 18.78 -16.26
C ARG A 155 0.59 19.40 -15.32
N TYR A 156 1.37 18.55 -14.68
CA TYR A 156 2.56 18.94 -13.95
C TYR A 156 3.80 18.31 -14.60
N LYS A 157 4.76 19.17 -15.06
CA LYS A 157 5.93 18.73 -15.85
C LYS A 157 5.54 17.80 -17.01
N GLY A 158 4.47 18.13 -17.75
CA GLY A 158 3.96 17.38 -18.90
C GLY A 158 3.25 16.05 -18.54
N LYS A 159 3.09 15.72 -17.25
CA LYS A 159 2.42 14.49 -16.80
C LYS A 159 1.06 14.80 -16.20
N LYS A 160 0.08 13.98 -16.53
CA LYS A 160 -1.26 14.00 -15.93
C LYS A 160 -1.24 13.27 -14.58
N ILE A 161 -2.17 13.56 -13.69
CA ILE A 161 -2.21 12.99 -12.34
C ILE A 161 -2.28 11.45 -12.34
N TYR A 162 -3.03 10.86 -13.26
CA TYR A 162 -3.11 9.41 -13.36
C TYR A 162 -1.78 8.76 -13.75
N ASN A 163 -0.95 9.41 -14.59
CA ASN A 163 0.38 8.90 -14.94
C ASN A 163 1.31 8.83 -13.72
N VAL A 164 1.18 9.77 -12.81
CA VAL A 164 1.93 9.78 -11.56
C VAL A 164 1.45 8.64 -10.66
N GLN A 165 0.14 8.46 -10.58
CA GLN A 165 -0.47 7.40 -9.78
C GLN A 165 -0.11 6.00 -10.29
N GLU A 166 -0.12 5.76 -11.59
CA GLU A 166 0.25 4.50 -12.21
C GLU A 166 1.72 4.14 -11.92
N LYS A 167 2.61 5.12 -12.02
CA LYS A 167 4.04 4.93 -11.69
C LYS A 167 4.27 4.63 -10.22
N THR A 168 3.47 5.20 -9.31
CA THR A 168 3.56 4.90 -7.88
C THR A 168 3.10 3.49 -7.54
N SER A 169 2.21 2.93 -8.34
CA SER A 169 1.76 1.55 -8.20
C SER A 169 2.81 0.54 -8.66
N LEU A 170 3.57 0.84 -9.72
CA LEU A 170 4.48 -0.08 -10.37
C LEU A 170 5.97 0.08 -9.98
N LYS A 171 6.41 1.27 -9.56
CA LYS A 171 7.83 1.58 -9.28
C LYS A 171 7.98 2.62 -8.16
N SER A 172 7.80 2.22 -6.93
CA SER A 172 7.93 3.11 -5.75
C SER A 172 9.28 3.85 -5.64
N GLN A 173 10.36 3.32 -6.22
CA GLN A 173 11.69 3.93 -6.19
C GLN A 173 11.85 5.11 -7.17
N ALA A 174 11.23 5.07 -8.34
CA ALA A 174 11.37 6.13 -9.35
C ALA A 174 10.66 7.44 -8.97
N LEU A 175 9.71 7.41 -8.06
CA LEU A 175 8.91 8.57 -7.68
C LEU A 175 9.60 9.46 -6.66
N LEU A 176 10.35 8.88 -5.73
CA LEU A 176 11.17 9.65 -4.79
C LEU A 176 12.21 10.50 -5.55
N ILE A 177 12.82 9.94 -6.59
CA ILE A 177 13.81 10.64 -7.42
C ILE A 177 13.14 11.74 -8.27
N TRP A 178 11.90 11.56 -8.70
CA TRP A 178 11.19 12.56 -9.51
C TRP A 178 10.65 13.73 -8.69
N ALA A 179 10.23 13.49 -7.46
CA ALA A 179 9.71 14.54 -6.55
C ALA A 179 10.84 15.41 -5.94
N MET A 180 12.08 14.89 -5.90
CA MET A 180 13.25 15.58 -5.35
C MET A 180 14.02 16.41 -6.38
N LYS A 181 13.72 16.30 -7.68
CA LYS A 181 14.26 17.14 -8.78
C LYS A 181 13.21 18.16 -9.25
#